data_1a616965b0e35fe8f0e5e7bb01a1217e
#
_entry.id   1a616965b0e35fe8f0e5e7bb01a1217e
#
_cell.length_a   1.000
_cell.length_b   1.000
_cell.length_c   1.000
_cell.angle_alpha   90.00
_cell.angle_beta   90.00
_cell.angle_gamma   90.00
#
_symmetry.space_group_name_H-M   'P 1'
#
loop_
_entity.id
_entity.type
_entity.pdbx_description
1 polymer ?
#
loop_
_entity_poly.entity_id
_entity_poly.type
_entity_poly.pdbx_seq_one_letter_code
_entity_poly.pdbx_strand_id
1 'polypeptide(L)'
;MACINLVAVASSFAAELDTAKIDELTSLKGKMNAEEGVYKVTSPRDDVKLAVAGWQMPPFMGLGTWAAFQGTNEKAMMMGDTVLFEDEVNAALSAALDNGLSVTALHNHFFFDQPKVYFMHIGGEGSAEKLAAAVRKVYDSVKAIRGRAPKPGNSFDQLTLEKGSLPAKNSISAAPLNEIFGISGEARDGMVKFTIGKKSSMDGMEIGNTMGVNTWAGFAGSDDNAVVDGDFAMTEDELQPVLKSLRKSGINIVAIHNHMTHETPRIMFLHYWGRGPAKELAKAVTNALSLTETDLTRTQK
;
A
#
# COMPACT_ATOMS: atom_id res chain seq x y z
N MET A 1 -4.54 -20.38 67.07
CA MET A 1 -5.23 -20.71 65.82
C MET A 1 -4.91 -19.60 64.81
N ALA A 2 -4.01 -19.86 63.87
CA ALA A 2 -3.68 -18.90 62.81
C ALA A 2 -4.45 -19.30 61.54
N CYS A 3 -5.33 -18.43 61.07
CA CYS A 3 -6.04 -18.61 59.82
C CYS A 3 -5.11 -18.24 58.67
N ILE A 4 -4.71 -19.23 57.87
CA ILE A 4 -3.99 -19.02 56.62
C ILE A 4 -5.06 -18.73 55.55
N ASN A 5 -5.10 -17.47 55.09
CA ASN A 5 -5.87 -17.09 53.90
C ASN A 5 -5.12 -17.53 52.64
N LEU A 6 -5.60 -18.58 51.99
CA LEU A 6 -5.17 -18.95 50.66
C LEU A 6 -5.77 -17.96 49.63
N VAL A 7 -4.96 -17.05 49.11
CA VAL A 7 -5.34 -16.24 47.96
C VAL A 7 -5.16 -17.12 46.71
N ALA A 8 -6.24 -17.57 46.12
CA ALA A 8 -6.24 -18.24 44.84
C ALA A 8 -5.94 -17.20 43.74
N VAL A 9 -4.72 -17.22 43.23
CA VAL A 9 -4.36 -16.47 42.00
C VAL A 9 -5.00 -17.22 40.85
N ALA A 10 -6.11 -16.69 40.34
CA ALA A 10 -6.68 -17.15 39.08
C ALA A 10 -5.73 -16.76 37.93
N SER A 11 -4.95 -17.69 37.46
CA SER A 11 -4.22 -17.54 36.22
C SER A 11 -5.26 -17.49 35.08
N SER A 12 -5.57 -16.32 34.58
CA SER A 12 -6.33 -16.21 33.36
C SER A 12 -5.39 -16.67 32.23
N PHE A 13 -5.55 -17.91 31.79
CA PHE A 13 -4.95 -18.33 30.53
C PHE A 13 -5.61 -17.48 29.43
N ALA A 14 -4.81 -16.67 28.73
CA ALA A 14 -5.29 -16.03 27.51
C ALA A 14 -5.79 -17.13 26.57
N ALA A 15 -7.00 -16.99 26.06
CA ALA A 15 -7.60 -18.02 25.21
C ALA A 15 -6.77 -18.15 23.93
N GLU A 16 -6.42 -19.39 23.55
CA GLU A 16 -5.77 -19.68 22.27
C GLU A 16 -6.59 -19.13 21.10
N LEU A 17 -6.00 -19.11 19.89
CA LEU A 17 -6.70 -18.70 18.68
C LEU A 17 -7.92 -19.59 18.42
N ASP A 18 -9.09 -18.99 18.28
CA ASP A 18 -10.30 -19.66 17.77
C ASP A 18 -10.20 -19.82 16.25
N THR A 19 -9.57 -20.91 15.84
CA THR A 19 -9.37 -21.23 14.43
C THR A 19 -10.67 -21.45 13.65
N ALA A 20 -11.72 -21.93 14.32
CA ALA A 20 -13.03 -22.10 13.71
C ALA A 20 -13.67 -20.73 13.40
N LYS A 21 -13.49 -19.77 14.29
CA LYS A 21 -13.96 -18.39 14.06
C LYS A 21 -13.18 -17.69 12.95
N ILE A 22 -11.87 -17.89 12.87
CA ILE A 22 -11.05 -17.38 11.75
C ILE A 22 -11.53 -17.98 10.42
N ASP A 23 -11.80 -19.28 10.36
CA ASP A 23 -12.35 -19.94 9.17
C ASP A 23 -13.70 -19.35 8.74
N GLU A 24 -14.62 -19.19 9.71
CA GLU A 24 -15.92 -18.57 9.47
C GLU A 24 -15.78 -17.17 8.88
N LEU A 25 -15.00 -16.30 9.54
CA LEU A 25 -14.86 -14.90 9.16
C LEU A 25 -14.14 -14.72 7.83
N THR A 26 -13.08 -15.49 7.57
CA THR A 26 -12.34 -15.43 6.30
C THR A 26 -13.06 -16.17 5.17
N SER A 27 -14.00 -17.08 5.51
CA SER A 27 -14.62 -18.07 4.61
C SER A 27 -13.61 -18.97 3.90
N LEU A 28 -12.50 -19.23 4.57
CA LEU A 28 -11.43 -20.13 4.11
C LEU A 28 -11.15 -21.16 5.20
N LYS A 29 -10.67 -22.33 4.80
CA LYS A 29 -10.16 -23.34 5.73
C LYS A 29 -8.66 -23.18 5.90
N GLY A 30 -8.23 -22.99 7.14
CA GLY A 30 -6.82 -22.87 7.47
C GLY A 30 -6.20 -24.17 7.97
N LYS A 31 -4.90 -24.06 8.24
CA LYS A 31 -4.10 -25.13 8.83
C LYS A 31 -3.26 -24.58 9.97
N MET A 32 -3.28 -25.26 11.11
CA MET A 32 -2.41 -24.97 12.25
C MET A 32 -1.03 -25.57 12.03
N ASN A 33 0.00 -24.75 12.17
CA ASN A 33 1.36 -25.19 12.42
C ASN A 33 1.58 -25.15 13.94
N ALA A 34 1.52 -26.29 14.59
CA ALA A 34 1.61 -26.36 16.05
C ALA A 34 3.02 -26.01 16.58
N GLU A 35 4.06 -26.23 15.80
CA GLU A 35 5.45 -25.92 16.18
C GLU A 35 5.67 -24.41 16.26
N GLU A 36 5.11 -23.64 15.33
CA GLU A 36 5.23 -22.19 15.30
C GLU A 36 4.07 -21.48 16.04
N GLY A 37 3.00 -22.21 16.39
CA GLY A 37 1.78 -21.61 16.95
C GLY A 37 1.04 -20.71 15.97
N VAL A 38 1.12 -21.01 14.67
CA VAL A 38 0.58 -20.18 13.59
C VAL A 38 -0.58 -20.86 12.89
N TYR A 39 -1.71 -20.18 12.79
CA TYR A 39 -2.85 -20.60 11.99
C TYR A 39 -2.86 -19.85 10.65
N LYS A 40 -2.79 -20.58 9.53
CA LYS A 40 -2.69 -20.01 8.18
C LYS A 40 -3.85 -20.42 7.31
N VAL A 41 -4.58 -19.44 6.75
CA VAL A 41 -5.56 -19.61 5.69
C VAL A 41 -4.92 -19.30 4.34
N THR A 42 -5.31 -20.01 3.28
CA THR A 42 -4.75 -19.83 1.93
C THR A 42 -5.86 -19.87 0.89
N SER A 43 -5.77 -18.99 -0.09
CA SER A 43 -6.65 -18.93 -1.27
C SER A 43 -5.78 -18.85 -2.53
N PRO A 44 -5.62 -19.95 -3.26
CA PRO A 44 -4.90 -19.93 -4.54
C PRO A 44 -5.67 -19.09 -5.57
N ARG A 45 -4.94 -18.38 -6.45
CA ARG A 45 -5.51 -17.64 -7.58
C ARG A 45 -5.59 -18.58 -8.79
N ASP A 46 -6.72 -19.28 -8.88
CA ASP A 46 -7.05 -20.17 -9.99
C ASP A 46 -8.19 -19.63 -10.88
N ASP A 47 -8.73 -18.48 -10.48
CA ASP A 47 -9.81 -17.75 -11.17
C ASP A 47 -9.34 -17.05 -12.45
N VAL A 48 -8.05 -16.77 -12.61
CA VAL A 48 -7.45 -16.15 -13.77
C VAL A 48 -6.23 -16.94 -14.24
N LYS A 49 -6.17 -17.22 -15.55
CA LYS A 49 -4.98 -17.84 -16.14
C LYS A 49 -3.87 -16.81 -16.29
N LEU A 50 -2.73 -17.08 -15.69
CA LEU A 50 -1.50 -16.29 -15.79
C LEU A 50 -0.45 -17.04 -16.59
N ALA A 51 0.16 -16.37 -17.56
CA ALA A 51 1.36 -16.86 -18.25
C ALA A 51 2.56 -15.96 -17.92
N VAL A 52 3.72 -16.57 -17.71
CA VAL A 52 5.00 -15.87 -17.53
C VAL A 52 5.95 -16.34 -18.64
N ALA A 53 6.45 -15.41 -19.44
CA ALA A 53 7.26 -15.73 -20.63
C ALA A 53 6.61 -16.78 -21.55
N GLY A 54 5.28 -16.74 -21.68
CA GLY A 54 4.49 -17.68 -22.48
C GLY A 54 4.18 -19.03 -21.81
N TRP A 55 4.77 -19.31 -20.61
CA TRP A 55 4.47 -20.51 -19.86
C TRP A 55 3.29 -20.31 -18.90
N GLN A 56 2.30 -21.22 -18.95
CA GLN A 56 1.14 -21.17 -18.09
C GLN A 56 1.54 -21.49 -16.64
N MET A 57 1.42 -20.51 -15.75
CA MET A 57 1.84 -20.62 -14.37
C MET A 57 0.75 -21.25 -13.50
N PRO A 58 1.00 -22.37 -12.82
CA PRO A 58 0.04 -22.94 -11.89
C PRO A 58 0.08 -22.18 -10.55
N PRO A 59 -1.05 -22.13 -9.81
CA PRO A 59 -1.13 -21.43 -8.52
C PRO A 59 -0.09 -21.88 -7.50
N PHE A 60 0.32 -23.14 -7.52
CA PHE A 60 1.32 -23.70 -6.63
C PHE A 60 2.71 -23.01 -6.74
N MET A 61 3.01 -22.40 -7.89
CA MET A 61 4.28 -21.71 -8.15
C MET A 61 4.29 -20.25 -7.64
N GLY A 62 3.53 -19.94 -6.59
CA GLY A 62 3.58 -18.63 -5.93
C GLY A 62 2.34 -17.74 -6.15
N LEU A 63 1.27 -18.26 -6.78
CA LEU A 63 0.04 -17.51 -6.94
C LEU A 63 -0.97 -17.82 -5.80
N GLY A 64 -0.46 -17.90 -4.57
CA GLY A 64 -1.26 -18.18 -3.38
C GLY A 64 -1.43 -16.95 -2.51
N THR A 65 -2.63 -16.39 -2.46
CA THR A 65 -3.00 -15.42 -1.42
C THR A 65 -3.12 -16.13 -0.08
N TRP A 66 -2.59 -15.55 0.99
CA TRP A 66 -2.64 -16.15 2.32
C TRP A 66 -2.68 -15.10 3.43
N ALA A 67 -3.20 -15.51 4.58
CA ALA A 67 -3.09 -14.77 5.85
C ALA A 67 -2.79 -15.74 6.98
N ALA A 68 -1.82 -15.38 7.82
CA ALA A 68 -1.35 -16.17 8.94
C ALA A 68 -1.55 -15.41 10.25
N PHE A 69 -2.07 -16.10 11.26
CA PHE A 69 -2.43 -15.54 12.56
C PHE A 69 -1.62 -16.23 13.65
N GLN A 70 -1.10 -15.45 14.60
CA GLN A 70 -0.38 -15.93 15.76
C GLN A 70 -0.78 -15.14 17.01
N GLY A 71 -0.76 -15.76 18.18
CA GLY A 71 -1.10 -15.14 19.46
C GLY A 71 -2.38 -15.70 20.07
N THR A 72 -3.24 -14.83 20.60
CA THR A 72 -4.51 -15.21 21.26
C THR A 72 -5.70 -14.54 20.57
N ASN A 73 -6.93 -14.92 20.98
CA ASN A 73 -8.13 -14.28 20.43
C ASN A 73 -8.17 -12.76 20.65
N GLU A 74 -7.71 -12.31 21.82
CA GLU A 74 -7.72 -10.89 22.21
C GLU A 74 -6.52 -10.12 21.64
N LYS A 75 -5.38 -10.79 21.54
CA LYS A 75 -4.12 -10.20 21.09
C LYS A 75 -3.42 -11.11 20.10
N ALA A 76 -3.73 -10.91 18.83
CA ALA A 76 -3.13 -11.60 17.71
C ALA A 76 -2.29 -10.65 16.86
N MET A 77 -1.30 -11.20 16.19
CA MET A 77 -0.63 -10.62 15.04
C MET A 77 -1.10 -11.35 13.79
N MET A 78 -1.33 -10.62 12.72
CA MET A 78 -1.62 -11.18 11.40
C MET A 78 -0.62 -10.63 10.38
N MET A 79 -0.10 -11.52 9.54
CA MET A 79 0.65 -11.17 8.34
C MET A 79 0.05 -11.91 7.15
N GLY A 80 0.10 -11.28 5.98
CA GLY A 80 -0.46 -11.87 4.77
C GLY A 80 0.21 -11.36 3.51
N ASP A 81 -0.08 -12.09 2.43
CA ASP A 81 0.30 -11.72 1.08
C ASP A 81 -0.91 -11.92 0.16
N THR A 82 -1.20 -10.92 -0.65
CA THR A 82 -2.36 -10.92 -1.53
C THR A 82 -1.90 -10.81 -2.98
N VAL A 83 -2.21 -11.83 -3.76
CA VAL A 83 -1.94 -11.85 -5.20
C VAL A 83 -3.03 -11.07 -5.92
N LEU A 84 -2.64 -10.05 -6.68
CA LEU A 84 -3.54 -9.07 -7.28
C LEU A 84 -3.21 -8.85 -8.75
N PHE A 85 -4.22 -8.85 -9.60
CA PHE A 85 -4.06 -8.31 -10.95
C PHE A 85 -4.12 -6.78 -10.93
N GLU A 86 -3.61 -6.13 -11.97
CA GLU A 86 -3.44 -4.68 -12.03
C GLU A 86 -4.70 -3.90 -11.66
N ASP A 87 -5.86 -4.32 -12.13
CA ASP A 87 -7.16 -3.70 -11.87
C ASP A 87 -7.70 -3.95 -10.45
N GLU A 88 -7.09 -4.85 -9.68
CA GLU A 88 -7.47 -5.17 -8.30
C GLU A 88 -6.64 -4.41 -7.25
N VAL A 89 -5.40 -4.01 -7.60
CA VAL A 89 -4.41 -3.50 -6.65
C VAL A 89 -4.97 -2.41 -5.75
N ASN A 90 -5.46 -1.33 -6.34
CA ASN A 90 -5.85 -0.16 -5.55
C ASN A 90 -7.17 -0.36 -4.80
N ALA A 91 -8.05 -1.23 -5.25
CA ALA A 91 -9.26 -1.59 -4.53
C ALA A 91 -8.95 -2.46 -3.29
N ALA A 92 -8.09 -3.47 -3.47
CA ALA A 92 -7.65 -4.34 -2.37
C ALA A 92 -6.83 -3.55 -1.32
N LEU A 93 -5.94 -2.65 -1.78
CA LEU A 93 -5.16 -1.77 -0.91
C LEU A 93 -6.07 -0.85 -0.08
N SER A 94 -7.06 -0.21 -0.72
CA SER A 94 -8.03 0.62 0.00
C SER A 94 -8.83 -0.21 1.00
N ALA A 95 -9.27 -1.42 0.63
CA ALA A 95 -10.00 -2.30 1.55
C ALA A 95 -9.15 -2.69 2.77
N ALA A 96 -7.84 -2.95 2.61
CA ALA A 96 -6.93 -3.21 3.73
C ALA A 96 -6.85 -2.00 4.67
N LEU A 97 -6.55 -0.82 4.14
CA LEU A 97 -6.39 0.41 4.92
C LEU A 97 -7.67 0.85 5.64
N ASP A 98 -8.82 0.75 4.97
CA ASP A 98 -10.12 1.15 5.51
C ASP A 98 -10.60 0.21 6.64
N ASN A 99 -10.09 -1.02 6.67
CA ASN A 99 -10.41 -2.00 7.71
C ASN A 99 -9.29 -2.17 8.74
N GLY A 100 -8.34 -1.23 8.82
CA GLY A 100 -7.35 -1.15 9.88
C GLY A 100 -6.14 -2.06 9.70
N LEU A 101 -5.95 -2.68 8.52
CA LEU A 101 -4.72 -3.37 8.19
C LEU A 101 -3.66 -2.38 7.68
N SER A 102 -2.41 -2.69 7.94
CA SER A 102 -1.26 -2.01 7.35
C SER A 102 -0.92 -2.65 6.00
N VAL A 103 -0.54 -1.83 5.02
CA VAL A 103 0.06 -2.29 3.76
C VAL A 103 1.55 -1.95 3.81
N THR A 104 2.40 -2.96 3.80
CA THR A 104 3.84 -2.82 4.06
C THR A 104 4.71 -2.97 2.83
N ALA A 105 4.20 -3.63 1.79
CA ALA A 105 4.88 -3.75 0.50
C ALA A 105 3.87 -3.92 -0.64
N LEU A 106 4.24 -3.45 -1.82
CA LEU A 106 3.55 -3.71 -3.08
C LEU A 106 4.61 -3.85 -4.17
N HIS A 107 4.69 -5.02 -4.78
CA HIS A 107 5.73 -5.37 -5.75
C HIS A 107 5.26 -6.44 -6.74
N ASN A 108 6.04 -6.72 -7.75
CA ASN A 108 5.87 -7.82 -8.69
C ASN A 108 6.90 -8.93 -8.41
N HIS A 109 6.58 -10.17 -8.80
CA HIS A 109 7.50 -11.32 -8.73
C HIS A 109 8.13 -11.66 -10.06
N PHE A 110 7.50 -11.26 -11.16
CA PHE A 110 7.86 -11.72 -12.51
C PHE A 110 8.07 -10.55 -13.46
N PHE A 111 8.85 -10.82 -14.50
CA PHE A 111 8.84 -10.09 -15.75
C PHE A 111 8.04 -10.90 -16.79
N PHE A 112 7.53 -10.24 -17.82
CA PHE A 112 6.80 -10.85 -18.95
C PHE A 112 5.55 -11.64 -18.54
N ASP A 113 4.92 -11.24 -17.46
CA ASP A 113 3.65 -11.77 -16.97
C ASP A 113 2.46 -11.17 -17.74
N GLN A 114 1.51 -12.04 -18.09
CA GLN A 114 0.26 -11.68 -18.75
C GLN A 114 -0.90 -12.49 -18.18
N PRO A 115 -1.94 -11.83 -17.63
CA PRO A 115 -2.03 -10.40 -17.30
C PRO A 115 -1.01 -9.98 -16.24
N LYS A 116 -0.80 -8.67 -16.04
CA LYS A 116 0.08 -8.13 -15.01
C LYS A 116 -0.39 -8.52 -13.62
N VAL A 117 0.54 -9.04 -12.80
CA VAL A 117 0.28 -9.49 -11.43
C VAL A 117 1.20 -8.80 -10.43
N TYR A 118 0.65 -8.47 -9.27
CA TYR A 118 1.32 -7.80 -8.16
C TYR A 118 1.09 -8.57 -6.86
N PHE A 119 1.96 -8.33 -5.89
CA PHE A 119 1.93 -8.94 -4.57
C PHE A 119 1.89 -7.84 -3.53
N MET A 120 0.89 -7.90 -2.65
CA MET A 120 0.66 -6.91 -1.60
C MET A 120 0.78 -7.56 -0.23
N HIS A 121 1.80 -7.15 0.53
CA HIS A 121 1.92 -7.57 1.91
C HIS A 121 1.04 -6.73 2.83
N ILE A 122 0.30 -7.42 3.68
CA ILE A 122 -0.57 -6.83 4.68
C ILE A 122 -0.21 -7.33 6.08
N GLY A 123 -0.47 -6.51 7.08
CA GLY A 123 -0.25 -6.89 8.47
C GLY A 123 -1.19 -6.16 9.42
N GLY A 124 -1.21 -6.60 10.67
CA GLY A 124 -1.98 -5.93 11.71
C GLY A 124 -1.85 -6.62 13.06
N GLU A 125 -2.16 -5.87 14.10
CA GLU A 125 -2.24 -6.34 15.49
C GLU A 125 -3.61 -6.01 16.07
N GLY A 126 -4.15 -6.90 16.91
CA GLY A 126 -5.45 -6.72 17.56
C GLY A 126 -6.15 -8.03 17.86
N SER A 127 -7.47 -8.00 18.00
CA SER A 127 -8.21 -9.26 18.17
C SER A 127 -8.23 -10.07 16.86
N ALA A 128 -8.08 -11.39 16.97
CA ALA A 128 -8.09 -12.31 15.83
C ALA A 128 -9.34 -12.16 14.97
N GLU A 129 -10.51 -11.92 15.58
CA GLU A 129 -11.77 -11.70 14.88
C GLU A 129 -11.74 -10.45 13.99
N LYS A 130 -11.24 -9.31 14.52
CA LYS A 130 -11.14 -8.06 13.73
C LYS A 130 -10.18 -8.22 12.57
N LEU A 131 -9.04 -8.86 12.81
CA LEU A 131 -8.04 -9.12 11.77
C LEU A 131 -8.59 -10.05 10.68
N ALA A 132 -9.27 -11.15 11.05
CA ALA A 132 -9.89 -12.08 10.10
C ALA A 132 -11.00 -11.40 9.28
N ALA A 133 -11.85 -10.58 9.93
CA ALA A 133 -12.87 -9.81 9.24
C ALA A 133 -12.27 -8.79 8.25
N ALA A 134 -11.16 -8.14 8.61
CA ALA A 134 -10.45 -7.22 7.74
C ALA A 134 -9.82 -7.94 6.52
N VAL A 135 -9.19 -9.08 6.73
CA VAL A 135 -8.69 -9.96 5.66
C VAL A 135 -9.82 -10.33 4.70
N ARG A 136 -10.99 -10.68 5.23
CA ARG A 136 -12.17 -10.99 4.41
C ARG A 136 -12.57 -9.82 3.52
N LYS A 137 -12.54 -8.57 4.01
CA LYS A 137 -12.85 -7.38 3.22
C LYS A 137 -11.90 -7.18 2.04
N VAL A 138 -10.63 -7.47 2.23
CA VAL A 138 -9.64 -7.45 1.13
C VAL A 138 -10.02 -8.49 0.08
N TYR A 139 -10.28 -9.74 0.47
CA TYR A 139 -10.64 -10.81 -0.47
C TYR A 139 -11.99 -10.56 -1.18
N ASP A 140 -12.97 -9.99 -0.47
CA ASP A 140 -14.26 -9.63 -1.06
C ASP A 140 -14.12 -8.51 -2.10
N SER A 141 -13.20 -7.56 -1.92
CA SER A 141 -12.94 -6.51 -2.91
C SER A 141 -12.42 -7.11 -4.23
N VAL A 142 -11.51 -8.07 -4.15
CA VAL A 142 -10.98 -8.82 -5.31
C VAL A 142 -12.09 -9.63 -5.99
N LYS A 143 -12.87 -10.40 -5.21
CA LYS A 143 -13.99 -11.19 -5.73
C LYS A 143 -15.04 -10.31 -6.41
N ALA A 144 -15.33 -9.13 -5.85
CA ALA A 144 -16.30 -8.20 -6.44
C ALA A 144 -15.84 -7.68 -7.82
N ILE A 145 -14.54 -7.46 -8.01
CA ILE A 145 -13.97 -7.08 -9.30
C ILE A 145 -14.08 -8.24 -10.29
N ARG A 146 -13.62 -9.44 -9.92
CA ARG A 146 -13.68 -10.65 -10.78
C ARG A 146 -15.10 -11.05 -11.11
N GLY A 147 -16.06 -10.86 -10.21
CA GLY A 147 -17.48 -11.10 -10.48
C GLY A 147 -18.08 -10.20 -11.56
N ARG A 148 -17.57 -8.97 -11.69
CA ARG A 148 -17.99 -8.01 -12.73
C ARG A 148 -17.17 -8.12 -14.01
N ALA A 149 -15.88 -8.41 -13.88
CA ALA A 149 -14.92 -8.53 -14.97
C ALA A 149 -14.08 -9.81 -14.78
N PRO A 150 -14.54 -10.97 -15.31
CA PRO A 150 -13.84 -12.25 -15.10
C PRO A 150 -12.41 -12.29 -15.63
N LYS A 151 -12.09 -11.42 -16.58
CA LYS A 151 -10.71 -11.22 -17.06
C LYS A 151 -10.16 -9.93 -16.49
N PRO A 152 -8.89 -9.91 -16.06
CA PRO A 152 -8.25 -8.67 -15.66
C PRO A 152 -8.34 -7.62 -16.75
N GLY A 153 -8.79 -6.43 -16.37
CA GLY A 153 -8.90 -5.31 -17.28
C GLY A 153 -7.53 -4.70 -17.57
N ASN A 154 -7.41 -4.10 -18.76
CA ASN A 154 -6.35 -3.16 -19.02
C ASN A 154 -6.78 -1.81 -18.43
N SER A 155 -6.24 -1.44 -17.28
CA SER A 155 -6.58 -0.19 -16.58
C SER A 155 -6.34 1.06 -17.42
N PHE A 156 -5.43 0.99 -18.40
CA PHE A 156 -5.16 2.06 -19.35
C PHE A 156 -6.34 2.35 -20.28
N ASP A 157 -6.96 1.31 -20.83
CA ASP A 157 -8.10 1.48 -21.73
C ASP A 157 -9.29 2.09 -20.99
N GLN A 158 -9.54 1.63 -19.77
CA GLN A 158 -10.60 2.16 -18.92
C GLN A 158 -10.36 3.63 -18.57
N LEU A 159 -9.14 4.01 -18.15
CA LEU A 159 -8.75 5.39 -17.86
C LEU A 159 -8.91 6.30 -19.09
N THR A 160 -8.57 5.81 -20.28
CA THR A 160 -8.69 6.56 -21.53
C THR A 160 -10.15 6.77 -21.91
N LEU A 161 -11.00 5.77 -21.70
CA LEU A 161 -12.43 5.87 -21.95
C LEU A 161 -13.12 6.87 -20.99
N GLU A 162 -12.74 6.86 -19.72
CA GLU A 162 -13.36 7.73 -18.69
C GLU A 162 -12.85 9.18 -18.72
N LYS A 163 -11.56 9.39 -19.00
CA LYS A 163 -10.90 10.71 -18.87
C LYS A 163 -10.35 11.29 -20.16
N GLY A 164 -10.59 10.63 -21.29
CA GLY A 164 -10.07 11.05 -22.61
C GLY A 164 -8.55 10.91 -22.72
N SER A 165 -7.97 11.32 -23.83
CA SER A 165 -6.52 11.32 -24.04
C SER A 165 -5.86 12.52 -23.36
N LEU A 166 -4.62 12.37 -22.92
CA LEU A 166 -3.80 13.49 -22.49
C LEU A 166 -3.49 14.42 -23.68
N PRO A 167 -3.31 15.74 -23.47
CA PRO A 167 -2.93 16.65 -24.53
C PRO A 167 -1.54 16.31 -25.09
N ALA A 168 -1.35 16.47 -26.39
CA ALA A 168 -0.09 16.18 -27.07
C ALA A 168 1.07 17.11 -26.63
N LYS A 169 0.74 18.28 -26.06
CA LYS A 169 1.72 19.23 -25.51
C LYS A 169 1.36 19.57 -24.09
N ASN A 170 2.38 19.65 -23.24
CA ASN A 170 2.19 20.06 -21.85
C ASN A 170 1.95 21.58 -21.75
N SER A 171 1.08 21.97 -20.82
CA SER A 171 0.74 23.37 -20.57
C SER A 171 0.27 23.56 -19.12
N ILE A 172 0.99 23.00 -18.16
CA ILE A 172 0.72 23.16 -16.73
C ILE A 172 1.12 24.57 -16.28
N SER A 173 0.19 25.27 -15.63
CA SER A 173 0.43 26.56 -15.00
C SER A 173 1.16 26.39 -13.67
N ALA A 174 2.41 26.86 -13.56
CA ALA A 174 3.20 26.70 -12.36
C ALA A 174 2.69 27.51 -11.16
N ALA A 175 2.22 28.74 -11.38
CA ALA A 175 1.85 29.64 -10.29
C ALA A 175 0.79 29.10 -9.33
N PRO A 176 -0.35 28.51 -9.80
CA PRO A 176 -1.34 27.92 -8.89
C PRO A 176 -0.79 26.71 -8.12
N LEU A 177 0.10 25.93 -8.70
CA LEU A 177 0.71 24.79 -8.04
C LEU A 177 1.74 25.23 -7.00
N ASN A 178 2.56 26.27 -7.29
CA ASN A 178 3.46 26.88 -6.34
C ASN A 178 2.74 27.38 -5.09
N GLU A 179 1.56 28.00 -5.27
CA GLU A 179 0.72 28.45 -4.15
C GLU A 179 0.27 27.28 -3.28
N ILE A 180 -0.16 26.16 -3.89
CA ILE A 180 -0.65 24.98 -3.19
C ILE A 180 0.51 24.28 -2.45
N PHE A 181 1.67 24.15 -3.06
CA PHE A 181 2.85 23.53 -2.44
C PHE A 181 3.58 24.46 -1.45
N GLY A 182 3.35 25.79 -1.51
CA GLY A 182 4.07 26.76 -0.71
C GLY A 182 5.56 26.95 -1.08
N ILE A 183 5.99 26.36 -2.18
CA ILE A 183 7.35 26.43 -2.73
C ILE A 183 7.30 26.59 -4.25
N SER A 184 8.39 27.07 -4.87
CA SER A 184 8.48 27.15 -6.33
C SER A 184 8.89 25.80 -6.92
N GLY A 185 8.09 25.29 -7.86
CA GLY A 185 8.44 24.12 -8.66
C GLY A 185 9.37 24.47 -9.81
N GLU A 186 10.19 23.51 -10.24
CA GLU A 186 10.93 23.58 -11.49
C GLU A 186 9.98 23.43 -12.67
N ALA A 187 9.90 24.45 -13.55
CA ALA A 187 9.07 24.42 -14.76
C ALA A 187 9.93 24.14 -15.99
N ARG A 188 9.55 23.14 -16.77
CA ARG A 188 10.25 22.76 -18.01
C ARG A 188 9.28 22.17 -19.02
N ASP A 189 9.29 22.65 -20.25
CA ASP A 189 8.50 22.15 -21.38
C ASP A 189 7.00 22.03 -21.08
N GLY A 190 6.44 22.99 -20.33
CA GLY A 190 5.04 22.99 -19.90
C GLY A 190 4.71 21.99 -18.79
N MET A 191 5.69 21.37 -18.18
CA MET A 191 5.59 20.52 -17.00
C MET A 191 6.09 21.27 -15.75
N VAL A 192 5.68 20.83 -14.58
CA VAL A 192 6.14 21.40 -13.29
C VAL A 192 6.49 20.26 -12.34
N LYS A 193 7.65 20.34 -11.71
CA LYS A 193 8.12 19.35 -10.73
C LYS A 193 8.49 20.03 -9.41
N PHE A 194 8.00 19.47 -8.32
CA PHE A 194 8.35 19.82 -6.96
C PHE A 194 9.25 18.73 -6.37
N THR A 195 10.28 19.12 -5.63
CA THR A 195 11.17 18.20 -4.94
C THR A 195 11.38 18.69 -3.52
N ILE A 196 11.09 17.86 -2.55
CA ILE A 196 11.14 18.16 -1.12
C ILE A 196 12.08 17.15 -0.46
N GLY A 197 13.24 17.63 0.02
CA GLY A 197 14.23 16.77 0.66
C GLY A 197 13.75 16.24 2.01
N LYS A 198 14.18 15.02 2.32
CA LYS A 198 14.12 14.41 3.65
C LYS A 198 15.54 14.01 4.05
N LYS A 199 15.79 13.91 5.35
CA LYS A 199 17.11 13.56 5.87
C LYS A 199 17.06 12.21 6.58
N SER A 200 18.14 11.47 6.45
CA SER A 200 18.42 10.28 7.23
C SER A 200 19.96 10.19 7.44
N SER A 201 20.42 9.18 8.12
CA SER A 201 21.85 8.94 8.34
C SER A 201 22.17 7.48 8.01
N MET A 202 23.28 7.24 7.37
CA MET A 202 23.79 5.91 7.06
C MET A 202 25.29 5.87 7.38
N ASP A 203 25.74 4.91 8.18
CA ASP A 203 27.12 4.76 8.64
C ASP A 203 27.71 6.07 9.26
N GLY A 204 26.86 6.81 9.98
CA GLY A 204 27.24 8.09 10.63
C GLY A 204 27.32 9.29 9.69
N MET A 205 27.00 9.12 8.40
CA MET A 205 26.95 10.21 7.42
C MET A 205 25.50 10.62 7.16
N GLU A 206 25.25 11.95 7.13
CA GLU A 206 23.93 12.47 6.73
C GLU A 206 23.71 12.23 5.25
N ILE A 207 22.55 11.67 4.91
CA ILE A 207 22.05 11.49 3.54
C ILE A 207 20.77 12.30 3.35
N GLY A 208 20.55 12.83 2.15
CA GLY A 208 19.43 13.73 1.91
C GLY A 208 19.04 13.85 0.45
N ASN A 209 18.46 14.98 0.10
CA ASN A 209 17.85 15.25 -1.20
C ASN A 209 18.73 14.85 -2.40
N THR A 210 19.97 15.29 -2.44
CA THR A 210 20.88 15.03 -3.58
C THR A 210 21.22 13.54 -3.74
N MET A 211 21.09 12.76 -2.65
CA MET A 211 21.28 11.31 -2.65
C MET A 211 19.97 10.54 -2.83
N GLY A 212 18.89 11.21 -3.30
CA GLY A 212 17.63 10.57 -3.58
C GLY A 212 16.71 10.37 -2.37
N VAL A 213 17.03 10.97 -1.21
CA VAL A 213 16.14 10.96 -0.05
C VAL A 213 15.23 12.18 -0.14
N ASN A 214 14.21 12.07 -0.96
CA ASN A 214 13.28 13.18 -1.20
C ASN A 214 11.91 12.67 -1.61
N THR A 215 10.90 13.50 -1.36
CA THR A 215 9.59 13.41 -2.00
C THR A 215 9.59 14.28 -3.23
N TRP A 216 9.06 13.78 -4.35
CA TRP A 216 8.87 14.60 -5.53
C TRP A 216 7.51 14.38 -6.16
N ALA A 217 7.02 15.41 -6.85
CA ALA A 217 5.76 15.39 -7.59
C ALA A 217 5.93 16.10 -8.94
N GLY A 218 5.77 15.37 -10.04
CA GLY A 218 5.84 15.87 -11.40
C GLY A 218 4.45 15.96 -12.04
N PHE A 219 4.11 17.11 -12.59
CA PHE A 219 2.84 17.39 -13.25
C PHE A 219 3.06 17.57 -14.75
N ALA A 220 2.26 16.87 -15.57
CA ALA A 220 2.26 16.94 -17.01
C ALA A 220 0.83 16.94 -17.56
N GLY A 221 0.65 17.36 -18.82
CA GLY A 221 -0.65 17.51 -19.47
C GLY A 221 -1.11 18.98 -19.51
N SER A 222 -2.35 19.26 -19.13
CA SER A 222 -2.90 20.62 -19.00
C SER A 222 -3.51 20.82 -17.62
N ASP A 223 -3.85 22.06 -17.28
CA ASP A 223 -4.44 22.36 -15.96
C ASP A 223 -5.73 21.57 -15.67
N ASP A 224 -6.55 21.31 -16.69
CA ASP A 224 -7.82 20.58 -16.53
C ASP A 224 -7.67 19.06 -16.72
N ASN A 225 -6.64 18.58 -17.43
CA ASN A 225 -6.39 17.18 -17.72
C ASN A 225 -4.91 16.88 -17.57
N ALA A 226 -4.48 16.69 -16.35
CA ALA A 226 -3.10 16.42 -15.96
C ALA A 226 -2.92 15.00 -15.47
N VAL A 227 -1.68 14.60 -15.42
CA VAL A 227 -1.18 13.50 -14.57
C VAL A 227 -0.27 14.07 -13.50
N VAL A 228 -0.22 13.37 -12.37
CA VAL A 228 0.85 13.50 -11.40
C VAL A 228 1.55 12.15 -11.25
N ASP A 229 2.86 12.16 -11.33
CA ASP A 229 3.75 11.06 -11.01
C ASP A 229 4.69 11.49 -9.90
N GLY A 230 5.06 10.57 -9.01
CA GLY A 230 5.92 10.95 -7.92
C GLY A 230 6.39 9.80 -7.04
N ASP A 231 7.20 10.19 -6.07
CA ASP A 231 7.72 9.32 -5.03
C ASP A 231 7.66 10.05 -3.69
N PHE A 232 7.21 9.37 -2.64
CA PHE A 232 7.26 9.85 -1.27
C PHE A 232 8.43 9.23 -0.55
N ALA A 233 9.25 10.04 0.13
CA ALA A 233 10.19 9.59 1.14
C ALA A 233 9.57 9.83 2.52
N MET A 234 9.38 8.78 3.32
CA MET A 234 8.70 8.85 4.61
C MET A 234 9.29 7.85 5.61
N THR A 235 9.12 8.11 6.89
CA THR A 235 9.43 7.12 7.93
C THR A 235 8.42 5.98 7.93
N GLU A 236 8.72 4.89 8.63
CA GLU A 236 7.80 3.74 8.75
C GLU A 236 6.45 4.15 9.34
N ASP A 237 6.44 5.06 10.33
CA ASP A 237 5.21 5.54 10.99
C ASP A 237 4.37 6.45 10.07
N GLU A 238 4.99 7.15 9.12
CA GLU A 238 4.32 8.02 8.16
C GLU A 238 3.67 7.24 7.00
N LEU A 239 4.09 6.00 6.74
CA LEU A 239 3.66 5.23 5.57
C LEU A 239 2.13 5.04 5.54
N GLN A 240 1.53 4.53 6.61
CA GLN A 240 0.10 4.21 6.61
C GLN A 240 -0.80 5.45 6.51
N PRO A 241 -0.53 6.56 7.22
CA PRO A 241 -1.25 7.81 7.04
C PRO A 241 -1.17 8.35 5.60
N VAL A 242 0.01 8.35 4.99
CA VAL A 242 0.24 8.80 3.61
C VAL A 242 -0.56 7.94 2.61
N LEU A 243 -0.47 6.61 2.71
CA LEU A 243 -1.24 5.69 1.88
C LEU A 243 -2.74 5.99 1.94
N LYS A 244 -3.29 6.14 3.14
CA LYS A 244 -4.72 6.46 3.36
C LYS A 244 -5.12 7.79 2.71
N SER A 245 -4.30 8.83 2.88
CA SER A 245 -4.55 10.16 2.30
C SER A 245 -4.58 10.12 0.77
N LEU A 246 -3.57 9.49 0.16
CA LEU A 246 -3.48 9.35 -1.29
C LEU A 246 -4.67 8.55 -1.85
N ARG A 247 -5.01 7.40 -1.25
CA ARG A 247 -6.13 6.56 -1.70
C ARG A 247 -7.48 7.27 -1.55
N LYS A 248 -7.70 7.98 -0.45
CA LYS A 248 -8.92 8.78 -0.24
C LYS A 248 -9.10 9.86 -1.30
N SER A 249 -7.99 10.38 -1.82
CA SER A 249 -7.98 11.39 -2.89
C SER A 249 -7.99 10.77 -4.31
N GLY A 250 -8.13 9.45 -4.44
CA GLY A 250 -8.17 8.77 -5.74
C GLY A 250 -6.79 8.61 -6.42
N ILE A 251 -5.70 8.89 -5.71
CA ILE A 251 -4.34 8.65 -6.21
C ILE A 251 -4.02 7.16 -6.11
N ASN A 252 -3.51 6.59 -7.18
CA ASN A 252 -3.11 5.18 -7.24
C ASN A 252 -1.74 4.98 -6.59
N ILE A 253 -1.61 3.91 -5.83
CA ILE A 253 -0.35 3.44 -5.29
C ILE A 253 0.22 2.42 -6.27
N VAL A 254 1.49 2.59 -6.62
CA VAL A 254 2.17 1.82 -7.67
C VAL A 254 3.18 0.85 -7.08
N ALA A 255 3.98 1.29 -6.12
CA ALA A 255 4.98 0.47 -5.46
C ALA A 255 5.29 1.02 -4.06
N ILE A 256 5.68 0.14 -3.13
CA ILE A 256 6.25 0.48 -1.83
C ILE A 256 7.60 -0.23 -1.76
N HIS A 257 8.68 0.52 -1.55
CA HIS A 257 10.05 0.02 -1.68
C HIS A 257 11.05 0.76 -0.79
N ASN A 258 12.31 0.36 -0.84
CA ASN A 258 13.45 0.98 -0.18
C ASN A 258 14.45 1.48 -1.23
N HIS A 259 15.14 2.61 -0.96
CA HIS A 259 16.29 3.04 -1.73
C HIS A 259 17.62 2.57 -1.12
N MET A 260 17.65 2.35 0.21
CA MET A 260 18.85 1.98 0.95
C MET A 260 18.52 0.97 2.08
N THR A 261 19.54 0.55 2.77
CA THR A 261 19.47 -0.30 3.97
C THR A 261 20.39 0.26 5.05
N HIS A 262 20.06 -0.01 6.33
CA HIS A 262 20.81 0.42 7.52
C HIS A 262 20.77 1.92 7.80
N GLU A 263 19.89 2.67 7.15
CA GLU A 263 19.64 4.08 7.46
C GLU A 263 18.84 4.26 8.76
N THR A 264 19.07 5.40 9.42
CA THR A 264 18.37 5.78 10.67
C THR A 264 17.98 7.27 10.63
N PRO A 265 16.69 7.63 10.75
CA PRO A 265 15.55 6.73 10.75
C PRO A 265 15.41 5.97 9.42
N ARG A 266 14.75 4.80 9.46
CA ARG A 266 14.42 4.05 8.26
C ARG A 266 13.49 4.86 7.37
N ILE A 267 13.80 4.92 6.08
CA ILE A 267 12.99 5.64 5.09
C ILE A 267 12.35 4.64 4.13
N MET A 268 11.03 4.71 4.06
CA MET A 268 10.22 3.99 3.07
C MET A 268 9.95 4.91 1.87
N PHE A 269 9.87 4.31 0.71
CA PHE A 269 9.56 5.01 -0.53
C PHE A 269 8.30 4.46 -1.17
N LEU A 270 7.56 5.34 -1.86
CA LEU A 270 6.23 5.04 -2.38
C LEU A 270 6.02 5.74 -3.72
N HIS A 271 6.01 4.98 -4.82
CA HIS A 271 5.55 5.51 -6.10
C HIS A 271 4.04 5.61 -6.17
N TYR A 272 3.57 6.71 -6.73
CA TYR A 272 2.16 6.99 -6.90
C TYR A 272 1.85 7.61 -8.26
N TRP A 273 0.61 7.45 -8.70
CA TRP A 273 0.14 7.97 -9.97
C TRP A 273 -1.29 8.49 -9.83
N GLY A 274 -1.55 9.68 -10.35
CA GLY A 274 -2.89 10.27 -10.38
C GLY A 274 -3.21 10.92 -11.71
N ARG A 275 -4.51 11.01 -12.04
CA ARG A 275 -5.00 11.69 -13.22
C ARG A 275 -6.24 12.50 -12.91
N GLY A 276 -6.26 13.78 -13.32
CA GLY A 276 -7.34 14.72 -13.09
C GLY A 276 -6.90 16.16 -13.29
N PRO A 277 -7.68 17.15 -12.82
CA PRO A 277 -7.26 18.54 -12.79
C PRO A 277 -5.99 18.73 -11.95
N ALA A 278 -4.99 19.47 -12.47
CA ALA A 278 -3.69 19.67 -11.84
C ALA A 278 -3.79 20.21 -10.40
N LYS A 279 -4.68 21.16 -10.13
CA LYS A 279 -4.90 21.70 -8.78
C LYS A 279 -5.43 20.66 -7.79
N GLU A 280 -6.33 19.79 -8.22
CA GLU A 280 -6.89 18.74 -7.36
C GLU A 280 -5.83 17.67 -7.05
N LEU A 281 -5.02 17.29 -8.04
CA LEU A 281 -3.88 16.41 -7.85
C LEU A 281 -2.84 17.02 -6.90
N ALA A 282 -2.53 18.32 -7.06
CA ALA A 282 -1.61 19.05 -6.18
C ALA A 282 -2.10 19.06 -4.73
N LYS A 283 -3.39 19.37 -4.50
CA LYS A 283 -4.00 19.31 -3.15
C LYS A 283 -3.95 17.89 -2.56
N ALA A 284 -4.21 16.86 -3.37
CA ALA A 284 -4.13 15.48 -2.92
C ALA A 284 -2.72 15.12 -2.43
N VAL A 285 -1.69 15.52 -3.19
CA VAL A 285 -0.29 15.28 -2.83
C VAL A 285 0.12 16.10 -1.60
N THR A 286 -0.23 17.40 -1.53
CA THR A 286 0.13 18.25 -0.39
C THR A 286 -0.60 17.83 0.90
N ASN A 287 -1.85 17.35 0.82
CA ASN A 287 -2.54 16.76 1.97
C ASN A 287 -1.81 15.53 2.51
N ALA A 288 -1.29 14.66 1.63
CA ALA A 288 -0.49 13.52 2.03
C ALA A 288 0.88 13.98 2.60
N LEU A 289 1.52 14.97 1.97
CA LEU A 289 2.79 15.54 2.41
C LEU A 289 2.70 16.16 3.81
N SER A 290 1.56 16.78 4.16
CA SER A 290 1.35 17.35 5.50
C SER A 290 1.31 16.31 6.63
N LEU A 291 1.25 15.03 6.30
CA LEU A 291 1.31 13.91 7.25
C LEU A 291 2.73 13.37 7.44
N THR A 292 3.71 13.97 6.77
CA THR A 292 5.12 13.64 6.91
C THR A 292 5.85 14.77 7.64
N GLU A 293 6.90 14.41 8.40
CA GLU A 293 7.81 15.38 8.97
C GLU A 293 8.73 15.93 7.85
N THR A 294 8.28 16.99 7.20
CA THR A 294 8.98 17.60 6.08
C THR A 294 9.18 19.09 6.36
N ASP A 295 10.42 19.55 6.36
CA ASP A 295 10.74 20.96 6.50
C ASP A 295 10.66 21.65 5.13
N LEU A 296 9.48 22.12 4.77
CA LEU A 296 9.23 22.85 3.52
C LEU A 296 10.06 24.16 3.42
N THR A 297 10.59 24.67 4.53
CA THR A 297 11.35 25.93 4.54
C THR A 297 12.80 25.76 4.08
N ARG A 298 13.32 24.51 3.97
CA ARG A 298 14.72 24.21 3.64
C ARG A 298 14.98 23.80 2.20
N THR A 299 13.96 23.79 1.33
CA THR A 299 14.09 23.29 -0.04
C THR A 299 14.61 24.34 -1.04
N GLN A 300 14.94 25.56 -0.60
CA GLN A 300 15.49 26.62 -1.46
C GLN A 300 16.92 27.00 -1.01
N LYS A 301 17.90 26.10 -1.22
CA LYS A 301 19.31 26.49 -1.33
C LYS A 301 20.05 25.55 -2.27
#